data_82f20196deef87c1f3c6d83e4811976c
#
_entry.id   82f20196deef87c1f3c6d83e4811976c
#
_cell.length_a   1.000
_cell.length_b   1.000
_cell.length_c   1.000
_cell.angle_alpha   90.00
_cell.angle_beta   90.00
_cell.angle_gamma   90.00
#
_symmetry.space_group_name_H-M   'P 1'
#
loop_
_entity.id
_entity.type
_entity.pdbx_description
1 polymer ?
#
loop_
_entity_poly.entity_id
_entity_poly.type
_entity_poly.pdbx_seq_one_letter_code
_entity_poly.pdbx_strand_id
1 'polypeptide(L)'
;SFFAVSTVNAQVNERGDSVIVIKGQVSDYYITVSQKHFLEGTITGPDGKPLEGATVMFTASPVHYTTDATGYYKIQASRYDHELFVYYPGMKYAYRAFGDNDTKIDIRMEADPRDVRVKAPQQATRWFDATADHPSTYCNPMNLSYCFRANLPDLVKNGSFRSTADPMMVMYKGEYFLFATNQAGFYYSKDLSNWEFVFAGFQRYPEDDDLCAPAAFVSGDTLFYTGSTYAGLPIWYSTNPKSGKFKRYVEKTALPSWDPAFLLDDDGRLYMYYGSSNEFALKGVELDRRDFHPISKIQEIMMLRPEEHGWERFGMNNDDSTTLAPFTEGAFVTKHNGKYYFQYGAPGTEFKVYADGVYVSDKPMGPFTYQKHNPMSYKPGGFVQGAGHGGTFED
;
A
#
# COMPACT_ATOMS: atom_id res chain seq x y z
N SER A 1 -30.85 19.01 -5.06
CA SER A 1 -30.94 19.28 -6.51
C SER A 1 -30.65 17.99 -7.24
N PHE A 2 -31.65 17.43 -7.90
CA PHE A 2 -31.53 16.22 -8.72
C PHE A 2 -30.59 16.51 -9.89
N PHE A 3 -29.52 15.76 -10.02
CA PHE A 3 -28.76 15.70 -11.25
C PHE A 3 -29.61 14.93 -12.30
N ALA A 4 -30.13 15.65 -13.26
CA ALA A 4 -30.77 15.01 -14.41
C ALA A 4 -29.68 14.36 -15.26
N VAL A 5 -29.53 13.05 -15.19
CA VAL A 5 -28.79 12.27 -16.18
C VAL A 5 -29.51 12.36 -17.49
N SER A 6 -28.99 13.14 -18.44
CA SER A 6 -29.72 13.43 -19.67
C SER A 6 -29.56 12.36 -20.75
N THR A 7 -28.54 11.53 -20.75
CA THR A 7 -28.37 10.38 -21.66
C THR A 7 -27.23 9.47 -21.24
N VAL A 8 -27.45 8.17 -21.23
CA VAL A 8 -26.40 7.16 -21.11
C VAL A 8 -26.22 6.53 -22.49
N ASN A 9 -25.10 6.75 -23.11
CA ASN A 9 -24.74 6.12 -24.40
C ASN A 9 -23.61 5.11 -24.16
N ALA A 10 -23.82 3.88 -24.59
CA ALA A 10 -22.74 2.89 -24.66
C ALA A 10 -22.11 2.97 -26.05
N GLN A 11 -20.78 3.11 -26.08
CA GLN A 11 -19.97 3.07 -27.32
C GLN A 11 -18.93 1.96 -27.15
N VAL A 12 -18.50 1.38 -28.26
CA VAL A 12 -17.38 0.44 -28.28
C VAL A 12 -16.16 1.23 -28.74
N ASN A 13 -15.09 1.23 -27.97
CA ASN A 13 -13.85 1.90 -28.36
C ASN A 13 -13.07 1.07 -29.42
N GLU A 14 -11.99 1.64 -29.97
CA GLU A 14 -11.15 0.98 -30.97
C GLU A 14 -10.55 -0.35 -30.49
N ARG A 15 -10.56 -0.62 -29.17
CA ARG A 15 -10.07 -1.84 -28.54
C ARG A 15 -11.16 -2.86 -28.23
N GLY A 16 -12.41 -2.56 -28.57
CA GLY A 16 -13.54 -3.45 -28.32
C GLY A 16 -14.16 -3.33 -26.91
N ASP A 17 -13.68 -2.41 -26.07
CA ASP A 17 -14.25 -2.20 -24.74
C ASP A 17 -15.56 -1.41 -24.84
N SER A 18 -16.54 -1.73 -24.01
CA SER A 18 -17.75 -0.92 -23.87
C SER A 18 -17.44 0.32 -23.02
N VAL A 19 -17.63 1.50 -23.61
CA VAL A 19 -17.50 2.77 -22.90
C VAL A 19 -18.88 3.32 -22.61
N ILE A 20 -19.22 3.48 -21.35
CA ILE A 20 -20.44 4.14 -20.91
C ILE A 20 -20.12 5.62 -20.74
N VAL A 21 -20.79 6.46 -21.52
CA VAL A 21 -20.66 7.90 -21.43
C VAL A 21 -21.87 8.46 -20.67
N ILE A 22 -21.60 9.08 -19.54
CA ILE A 22 -22.58 9.78 -18.73
C ILE A 22 -22.41 11.27 -18.99
N LYS A 23 -23.37 11.87 -19.67
CA LYS A 23 -23.36 13.31 -19.95
C LYS A 23 -23.62 14.11 -18.67
N GLY A 24 -22.65 14.92 -18.27
CA GLY A 24 -22.76 15.85 -17.15
C GLY A 24 -23.01 17.29 -17.60
N GLN A 25 -23.44 18.14 -16.68
CA GLN A 25 -23.64 19.57 -16.98
C GLN A 25 -22.32 20.36 -17.11
N VAL A 26 -21.24 19.85 -16.47
CA VAL A 26 -19.92 20.52 -16.43
C VAL A 26 -18.88 19.69 -17.17
N SER A 27 -18.96 18.38 -17.06
CA SER A 27 -18.06 17.45 -17.75
C SER A 27 -18.76 16.11 -17.99
N ASP A 28 -18.32 15.41 -19.03
CA ASP A 28 -18.77 14.05 -19.30
C ASP A 28 -17.93 13.05 -18.49
N TYR A 29 -18.58 12.03 -17.97
CA TYR A 29 -17.92 10.93 -17.28
C TYR A 29 -17.85 9.71 -18.21
N TYR A 30 -16.70 9.08 -18.25
CA TYR A 30 -16.43 7.90 -19.07
C TYR A 30 -16.16 6.71 -18.19
N ILE A 31 -16.98 5.69 -18.27
CA ILE A 31 -16.77 4.41 -17.61
C ILE A 31 -16.42 3.40 -18.69
N THR A 32 -15.21 2.89 -18.68
CA THR A 32 -14.77 1.84 -19.59
C THR A 32 -15.02 0.48 -18.96
N VAL A 33 -15.90 -0.30 -19.58
CA VAL A 33 -16.10 -1.70 -19.20
C VAL A 33 -15.26 -2.56 -20.14
N SER A 34 -14.10 -2.96 -19.68
CA SER A 34 -13.21 -3.83 -20.45
C SER A 34 -13.84 -5.20 -20.65
N GLN A 35 -13.57 -5.84 -21.78
CA GLN A 35 -13.93 -7.25 -21.98
C GLN A 35 -13.22 -8.08 -20.89
N LYS A 36 -13.97 -9.01 -20.30
CA LYS A 36 -13.43 -9.90 -19.28
C LYS A 36 -12.45 -10.88 -19.92
N HIS A 37 -11.18 -10.74 -19.64
CA HIS A 37 -10.15 -11.69 -20.04
C HIS A 37 -9.85 -12.61 -18.84
N PHE A 38 -10.08 -13.90 -19.00
CA PHE A 38 -9.81 -14.89 -17.98
C PHE A 38 -8.59 -15.71 -18.37
N LEU A 39 -7.68 -15.87 -17.41
CA LEU A 39 -6.61 -16.84 -17.45
C LEU A 39 -6.94 -17.98 -16.50
N GLU A 40 -6.71 -19.21 -16.94
CA GLU A 40 -6.86 -20.38 -16.09
C GLU A 40 -5.67 -21.34 -16.31
N GLY A 41 -5.47 -22.26 -15.39
CA GLY A 41 -4.39 -23.22 -15.50
C GLY A 41 -4.18 -24.01 -14.21
N THR A 42 -3.09 -24.76 -14.17
CA THR A 42 -2.70 -25.56 -13.02
C THR A 42 -1.30 -25.21 -12.53
N ILE A 43 -1.15 -25.22 -11.22
CA ILE A 43 0.13 -25.03 -10.54
C ILE A 43 0.57 -26.38 -9.97
N THR A 44 1.77 -26.80 -10.33
CA THR A 44 2.35 -28.06 -9.85
C THR A 44 3.71 -27.84 -9.22
N GLY A 45 4.09 -28.73 -8.32
CA GLY A 45 5.41 -28.76 -7.70
C GLY A 45 6.49 -29.41 -8.60
N PRO A 46 7.73 -29.50 -8.09
CA PRO A 46 8.85 -30.12 -8.81
C PRO A 46 8.61 -31.59 -9.14
N ASP A 47 7.79 -32.26 -8.33
CA ASP A 47 7.41 -33.66 -8.51
C ASP A 47 6.19 -33.85 -9.45
N GLY A 48 5.67 -32.77 -9.98
CA GLY A 48 4.50 -32.76 -10.87
C GLY A 48 3.16 -32.87 -10.14
N LYS A 49 3.14 -32.91 -8.80
CA LYS A 49 1.89 -32.94 -8.04
C LYS A 49 1.25 -31.58 -7.97
N PRO A 50 -0.09 -31.51 -7.93
CA PRO A 50 -0.81 -30.26 -7.71
C PRO A 50 -0.38 -29.55 -6.42
N LEU A 51 -0.30 -28.24 -6.46
CA LEU A 51 -0.08 -27.41 -5.28
C LEU A 51 -1.40 -26.73 -4.90
N GLU A 52 -2.05 -27.25 -3.87
CA GLU A 52 -3.23 -26.64 -3.27
C GLU A 52 -2.84 -25.42 -2.44
N GLY A 53 -3.55 -24.29 -2.60
CA GLY A 53 -3.32 -23.05 -1.85
C GLY A 53 -2.12 -22.25 -2.37
N ALA A 54 -1.64 -22.51 -3.58
CA ALA A 54 -0.66 -21.63 -4.23
C ALA A 54 -1.32 -20.29 -4.55
N THR A 55 -0.64 -19.20 -4.24
CA THR A 55 -1.10 -17.84 -4.55
C THR A 55 -0.81 -17.54 -6.01
N VAL A 56 -1.84 -17.08 -6.72
CA VAL A 56 -1.75 -16.62 -8.11
C VAL A 56 -2.26 -15.19 -8.19
N MET A 57 -1.48 -14.30 -8.75
CA MET A 57 -1.82 -12.88 -8.86
C MET A 57 -1.14 -12.24 -10.06
N PHE A 58 -1.53 -11.02 -10.40
CA PHE A 58 -0.81 -10.21 -11.37
C PHE A 58 0.20 -9.29 -10.68
N THR A 59 1.32 -9.01 -11.32
CA THR A 59 2.37 -8.17 -10.73
C THR A 59 1.95 -6.72 -10.50
N ALA A 60 0.89 -6.26 -11.16
CA ALA A 60 0.35 -4.91 -11.02
C ALA A 60 -1.01 -4.84 -10.28
N SER A 61 -1.48 -5.95 -9.72
CA SER A 61 -2.80 -6.02 -9.10
C SER A 61 -2.74 -6.49 -7.65
N PRO A 62 -3.52 -5.89 -6.75
CA PRO A 62 -3.64 -6.36 -5.37
C PRO A 62 -4.48 -7.64 -5.24
N VAL A 63 -5.14 -8.05 -6.33
CA VAL A 63 -6.01 -9.24 -6.34
C VAL A 63 -5.17 -10.50 -6.36
N HIS A 64 -5.45 -11.42 -5.46
CA HIS A 64 -4.85 -12.75 -5.50
C HIS A 64 -5.92 -13.84 -5.43
N TYR A 65 -5.59 -14.97 -6.03
CA TYR A 65 -6.39 -16.17 -6.01
C TYR A 65 -5.55 -17.32 -5.44
N THR A 66 -6.20 -18.33 -4.92
CA THR A 66 -5.51 -19.53 -4.45
C THR A 66 -5.96 -20.72 -5.27
N THR A 67 -5.02 -21.62 -5.57
CA THR A 67 -5.33 -22.87 -6.27
C THR A 67 -6.14 -23.81 -5.39
N ASP A 68 -7.02 -24.56 -6.01
CA ASP A 68 -7.78 -25.66 -5.36
C ASP A 68 -6.93 -26.93 -5.16
N ALA A 69 -7.55 -28.01 -4.64
CA ALA A 69 -6.90 -29.29 -4.39
C ALA A 69 -6.30 -29.95 -5.65
N THR A 70 -6.73 -29.55 -6.84
CA THR A 70 -6.17 -30.01 -8.12
C THR A 70 -5.08 -29.12 -8.66
N GLY A 71 -4.72 -28.07 -7.91
CA GLY A 71 -3.78 -27.04 -8.34
C GLY A 71 -4.36 -26.05 -9.34
N TYR A 72 -5.67 -26.12 -9.61
CA TYR A 72 -6.33 -25.27 -10.60
C TYR A 72 -6.58 -23.86 -10.07
N TYR A 73 -6.43 -22.89 -10.95
CA TYR A 73 -6.81 -21.50 -10.73
C TYR A 73 -7.56 -20.92 -11.93
N LYS A 74 -8.38 -19.90 -11.66
CA LYS A 74 -8.97 -19.05 -12.66
C LYS A 74 -8.98 -17.61 -12.17
N ILE A 75 -8.37 -16.70 -12.92
CA ILE A 75 -8.16 -15.30 -12.55
C ILE A 75 -8.64 -14.38 -13.68
N GLN A 76 -9.29 -13.30 -13.33
CA GLN A 76 -9.73 -12.29 -14.28
C GLN A 76 -8.64 -11.23 -14.42
N ALA A 77 -8.07 -11.09 -15.62
CA ALA A 77 -7.12 -10.05 -15.97
C ALA A 77 -7.81 -8.75 -16.40
N SER A 78 -7.24 -7.64 -16.01
CA SER A 78 -7.50 -6.34 -16.59
C SER A 78 -6.58 -6.09 -17.79
N ARG A 79 -6.85 -5.04 -18.54
CA ARG A 79 -6.00 -4.61 -19.68
C ARG A 79 -4.58 -4.16 -19.29
N TYR A 80 -4.34 -3.95 -18.00
CA TYR A 80 -3.03 -3.54 -17.46
C TYR A 80 -2.20 -4.71 -16.97
N ASP A 81 -2.81 -5.90 -16.88
CA ASP A 81 -2.14 -7.08 -16.37
C ASP A 81 -1.46 -7.81 -17.53
N HIS A 82 -0.14 -7.97 -17.46
CA HIS A 82 0.66 -8.59 -18.51
C HIS A 82 1.58 -9.70 -17.98
N GLU A 83 1.59 -9.91 -16.67
CA GLU A 83 2.45 -10.90 -16.04
C GLU A 83 1.76 -11.53 -14.84
N LEU A 84 1.70 -12.87 -14.83
CA LEU A 84 1.32 -13.66 -13.66
C LEU A 84 2.50 -13.84 -12.72
N PHE A 85 2.23 -13.70 -11.46
CA PHE A 85 3.11 -14.08 -10.36
C PHE A 85 2.49 -15.24 -9.59
N VAL A 86 3.29 -16.27 -9.30
CA VAL A 86 2.87 -17.43 -8.50
C VAL A 86 3.81 -17.66 -7.34
N TYR A 87 3.24 -17.80 -6.16
CA TYR A 87 3.95 -18.06 -4.93
C TYR A 87 3.39 -19.29 -4.19
N TYR A 88 4.28 -20.11 -3.66
CA TYR A 88 3.96 -21.20 -2.75
C TYR A 88 5.11 -21.40 -1.75
N PRO A 89 4.84 -21.61 -0.43
CA PRO A 89 5.87 -21.80 0.57
C PRO A 89 6.82 -22.95 0.21
N GLY A 90 8.13 -22.70 0.28
CA GLY A 90 9.16 -23.68 -0.05
C GLY A 90 9.45 -23.83 -1.54
N MET A 91 8.82 -23.02 -2.38
CA MET A 91 9.08 -22.98 -3.82
C MET A 91 9.68 -21.61 -4.21
N LYS A 92 10.50 -21.62 -5.27
CA LYS A 92 10.84 -20.37 -5.94
C LYS A 92 9.60 -19.77 -6.57
N TYR A 93 9.44 -18.45 -6.51
CA TYR A 93 8.31 -17.86 -7.24
C TYR A 93 8.49 -17.97 -8.74
N ALA A 94 7.38 -18.03 -9.43
CA ALA A 94 7.33 -18.06 -10.87
C ALA A 94 6.67 -16.78 -11.41
N TYR A 95 7.26 -16.26 -12.47
CA TYR A 95 6.69 -15.19 -13.28
C TYR A 95 6.36 -15.73 -14.65
N ARG A 96 5.21 -15.32 -15.22
CA ARG A 96 4.81 -15.69 -16.59
C ARG A 96 4.15 -14.50 -17.25
N ALA A 97 4.85 -13.92 -18.22
CA ALA A 97 4.24 -12.94 -19.11
C ALA A 97 3.17 -13.59 -19.98
N PHE A 98 2.11 -12.84 -20.28
CA PHE A 98 1.02 -13.26 -21.14
C PHE A 98 0.52 -12.11 -22.00
N GLY A 99 -0.12 -12.45 -23.11
CA GLY A 99 -0.75 -11.51 -24.01
C GLY A 99 -2.27 -11.66 -24.01
N ASP A 100 -2.94 -10.78 -24.77
CA ASP A 100 -4.41 -10.67 -24.80
C ASP A 100 -5.12 -11.95 -25.30
N ASN A 101 -4.41 -12.84 -26.00
CA ASN A 101 -4.95 -14.10 -26.54
C ASN A 101 -4.68 -15.31 -25.66
N ASP A 102 -3.89 -15.16 -24.60
CA ASP A 102 -3.58 -16.25 -23.71
C ASP A 102 -4.75 -16.50 -22.76
N THR A 103 -5.27 -17.72 -22.76
CA THR A 103 -6.37 -18.13 -21.89
C THR A 103 -5.98 -19.24 -20.92
N LYS A 104 -4.86 -19.92 -21.19
CA LYS A 104 -4.40 -21.04 -20.36
C LYS A 104 -2.90 -20.95 -20.10
N ILE A 105 -2.52 -21.00 -18.81
CA ILE A 105 -1.12 -20.98 -18.38
C ILE A 105 -0.93 -21.99 -17.25
N ASP A 106 -0.27 -23.11 -17.56
CA ASP A 106 0.14 -24.09 -16.56
C ASP A 106 1.58 -23.78 -16.10
N ILE A 107 1.81 -23.84 -14.79
CA ILE A 107 3.11 -23.50 -14.19
C ILE A 107 3.59 -24.65 -13.32
N ARG A 108 4.83 -25.09 -13.58
CA ARG A 108 5.55 -26.00 -12.70
C ARG A 108 6.54 -25.20 -11.89
N MET A 109 6.38 -25.22 -10.57
CA MET A 109 7.26 -24.49 -9.65
C MET A 109 8.50 -25.32 -9.32
N GLU A 110 9.61 -24.62 -9.07
CA GLU A 110 10.85 -25.23 -8.61
C GLU A 110 10.97 -25.13 -7.09
N ALA A 111 11.58 -26.13 -6.46
CA ALA A 111 11.88 -26.05 -5.04
C ALA A 111 12.86 -24.90 -4.74
N ASP A 112 12.59 -24.12 -3.70
CA ASP A 112 13.54 -23.16 -3.17
C ASP A 112 14.43 -23.85 -2.13
N PRO A 113 15.73 -23.99 -2.41
CA PRO A 113 16.64 -24.66 -1.48
C PRO A 113 16.98 -23.79 -0.26
N ARG A 114 16.53 -22.52 -0.25
CA ARG A 114 16.76 -21.64 0.89
C ARG A 114 15.95 -22.14 2.09
N ASP A 115 16.58 -22.16 3.24
CA ASP A 115 15.86 -22.38 4.49
C ASP A 115 15.01 -21.14 4.79
N VAL A 116 13.76 -21.17 4.36
CA VAL A 116 12.77 -20.10 4.62
C VAL A 116 12.38 -19.99 6.10
N ARG A 117 12.73 -20.98 6.91
CA ARG A 117 12.65 -20.88 8.36
C ARG A 117 13.88 -20.18 8.90
N VAL A 118 14.02 -18.92 8.55
CA VAL A 118 15.05 -18.09 9.12
C VAL A 118 14.83 -18.06 10.63
N LYS A 119 15.81 -18.53 11.40
CA LYS A 119 15.85 -18.19 12.82
C LYS A 119 15.72 -16.69 12.92
N ALA A 120 14.77 -16.24 13.73
CA ALA A 120 14.53 -14.82 13.92
C ALA A 120 15.89 -14.09 14.02
N PRO A 121 16.13 -13.08 13.18
CA PRO A 121 17.34 -12.30 13.30
C PRO A 121 17.35 -11.63 14.67
N GLN A 122 18.52 -11.26 15.12
CA GLN A 122 18.69 -10.51 16.36
C GLN A 122 17.65 -9.37 16.45
N GLN A 123 17.13 -9.16 17.66
CA GLN A 123 16.16 -8.11 17.95
C GLN A 123 16.45 -6.83 17.18
N ALA A 124 15.42 -6.24 16.62
CA ALA A 124 15.50 -4.91 16.05
C ALA A 124 16.00 -3.96 17.14
N THR A 125 17.17 -3.36 16.90
CA THR A 125 17.65 -2.33 17.80
C THR A 125 16.80 -1.10 17.56
N ARG A 126 15.87 -0.79 18.45
CA ARG A 126 15.19 0.50 18.46
C ARG A 126 16.22 1.55 18.88
N TRP A 127 16.37 2.54 18.06
CA TRP A 127 17.10 3.72 18.43
C TRP A 127 16.17 4.64 19.24
N PHE A 128 16.33 4.56 20.53
CA PHE A 128 15.71 5.49 21.45
C PHE A 128 16.84 6.23 22.17
N ASP A 129 16.88 7.52 22.00
CA ASP A 129 17.76 8.38 22.79
C ASP A 129 16.95 9.00 23.93
N ALA A 130 16.97 8.35 25.10
CA ALA A 130 16.30 8.84 26.29
C ALA A 130 16.81 10.20 26.80
N THR A 131 17.91 10.69 26.23
CA THR A 131 18.50 11.99 26.58
C THR A 131 18.15 13.09 25.58
N ALA A 132 17.46 12.77 24.49
CA ALA A 132 17.03 13.76 23.52
C ALA A 132 16.02 14.71 24.15
N ASP A 133 16.21 16.00 23.90
CA ASP A 133 15.29 17.03 24.36
C ASP A 133 14.08 17.09 23.40
N HIS A 134 13.04 16.35 23.74
CA HIS A 134 11.83 16.26 22.93
C HIS A 134 10.92 17.47 23.20
N PRO A 135 10.29 18.03 22.18
CA PRO A 135 9.39 19.14 22.37
C PRO A 135 8.15 18.71 23.15
N SER A 136 7.75 19.53 24.12
CA SER A 136 6.50 19.32 24.86
C SER A 136 5.26 19.68 24.05
N THR A 137 5.44 20.43 22.96
CA THR A 137 4.36 20.90 22.08
C THR A 137 4.85 21.07 20.64
N TYR A 138 3.97 20.83 19.69
CA TYR A 138 4.21 21.09 18.26
C TYR A 138 2.95 21.69 17.62
N CYS A 139 3.12 22.33 16.47
CA CYS A 139 2.02 22.92 15.72
C CYS A 139 1.38 21.91 14.77
N ASN A 140 0.05 21.81 14.81
CA ASN A 140 -0.70 20.98 13.88
C ASN A 140 -1.82 21.83 13.21
N PRO A 141 -1.85 21.99 11.86
CA PRO A 141 -0.92 21.38 10.91
C PRO A 141 0.48 22.01 10.95
N MET A 142 1.49 21.19 10.70
CA MET A 142 2.87 21.66 10.60
C MET A 142 3.05 22.54 9.36
N ASN A 143 3.82 23.60 9.49
CA ASN A 143 4.13 24.48 8.36
C ASN A 143 5.32 23.93 7.56
N LEU A 144 5.06 22.91 6.75
CA LEU A 144 6.03 22.34 5.82
C LEU A 144 5.90 22.96 4.44
N SER A 145 7.01 23.06 3.72
CA SER A 145 7.00 23.37 2.30
C SER A 145 6.82 22.07 1.51
N TYR A 146 5.69 21.93 0.86
CA TYR A 146 5.37 20.75 0.02
C TYR A 146 5.82 20.98 -1.41
N CYS A 147 5.64 20.36 -2.41
CA CYS A 147 6.00 20.62 -3.82
C CYS A 147 7.40 20.15 -4.22
N PHE A 148 7.89 19.08 -3.61
CA PHE A 148 9.19 18.51 -4.00
C PHE A 148 9.02 17.29 -4.95
N ARG A 149 8.18 17.45 -5.95
CA ARG A 149 7.94 16.43 -6.98
C ARG A 149 8.98 16.55 -8.09
N ALA A 150 9.77 15.49 -8.28
CA ALA A 150 10.85 15.49 -9.26
C ALA A 150 10.36 15.50 -10.71
N ASN A 151 9.21 14.92 -10.98
CA ASN A 151 8.61 14.79 -12.30
C ASN A 151 7.69 15.96 -12.71
N LEU A 152 7.49 16.93 -11.84
CA LEU A 152 6.68 18.13 -12.14
C LEU A 152 7.43 19.42 -11.79
N PRO A 153 8.58 19.68 -12.45
CA PRO A 153 9.46 20.79 -12.07
C PRO A 153 8.81 22.17 -12.18
N ASP A 154 7.86 22.35 -13.11
CA ASP A 154 7.16 23.63 -13.27
C ASP A 154 6.23 23.93 -12.11
N LEU A 155 5.56 22.91 -11.55
CA LEU A 155 4.73 23.06 -10.35
C LEU A 155 5.57 23.35 -9.12
N VAL A 156 6.69 22.66 -8.97
CA VAL A 156 7.65 22.92 -7.89
C VAL A 156 8.23 24.32 -8.01
N LYS A 157 8.67 24.72 -9.20
CA LYS A 157 9.27 26.04 -9.47
C LYS A 157 8.32 27.19 -9.19
N ASN A 158 7.06 27.04 -9.51
CA ASN A 158 6.07 28.11 -9.36
C ASN A 158 5.46 28.17 -7.96
N GLY A 159 5.73 27.20 -7.09
CA GLY A 159 5.27 27.17 -5.70
C GLY A 159 3.75 27.20 -5.52
N SER A 160 3.00 27.00 -6.62
CA SER A 160 1.53 27.12 -6.62
C SER A 160 0.82 25.84 -6.23
N PHE A 161 1.51 24.71 -6.28
CA PHE A 161 0.94 23.40 -6.04
C PHE A 161 1.53 22.79 -4.77
N ARG A 162 0.69 22.64 -3.75
CA ARG A 162 1.05 21.97 -2.51
C ARG A 162 0.30 20.65 -2.45
N SER A 163 1.01 19.57 -2.62
CA SER A 163 0.46 18.22 -2.61
C SER A 163 1.40 17.30 -1.87
N THR A 164 0.92 16.80 -0.76
CA THR A 164 1.53 15.69 -0.05
C THR A 164 0.45 14.95 0.71
N ALA A 165 0.59 13.64 0.84
CA ALA A 165 -0.37 12.77 1.50
C ALA A 165 0.37 11.57 2.12
N ASP A 166 -0.37 10.69 2.77
CA ASP A 166 0.07 9.37 3.20
C ASP A 166 1.37 9.46 4.03
N PRO A 167 1.38 10.22 5.13
CA PRO A 167 2.60 10.48 5.89
C PRO A 167 3.10 9.21 6.57
N MET A 168 4.38 8.93 6.40
CA MET A 168 5.09 7.88 7.11
C MET A 168 6.23 8.48 7.91
N MET A 169 6.17 8.36 9.22
CA MET A 169 7.21 8.85 10.11
C MET A 169 7.96 7.71 10.78
N VAL A 170 9.28 7.83 10.82
CA VAL A 170 10.14 6.92 11.57
C VAL A 170 11.15 7.71 12.38
N MET A 171 11.52 7.18 13.54
CA MET A 171 12.66 7.67 14.29
C MET A 171 13.92 6.92 13.88
N TYR A 172 14.98 7.66 13.55
CA TYR A 172 16.28 7.12 13.20
C TYR A 172 17.38 7.89 13.91
N LYS A 173 18.11 7.21 14.81
CA LYS A 173 19.20 7.80 15.61
C LYS A 173 18.79 9.07 16.37
N GLY A 174 17.61 9.05 16.97
CA GLY A 174 17.08 10.15 17.77
C GLY A 174 16.56 11.34 16.96
N GLU A 175 16.40 11.20 15.65
CA GLU A 175 15.83 12.22 14.77
C GLU A 175 14.62 11.69 14.02
N TYR A 176 13.69 12.57 13.67
CA TYR A 176 12.42 12.24 12.98
C TYR A 176 12.58 12.37 11.47
N PHE A 177 12.14 11.35 10.75
CA PHE A 177 12.16 11.32 9.28
C PHE A 177 10.74 11.13 8.79
N LEU A 178 10.23 12.10 8.04
CA LEU A 178 8.87 12.13 7.50
C LEU A 178 8.92 11.97 5.98
N PHE A 179 8.36 10.88 5.51
CA PHE A 179 8.13 10.59 4.11
C PHE A 179 6.68 10.87 3.75
N ALA A 180 6.43 11.27 2.52
CA ALA A 180 5.08 11.54 2.04
C ALA A 180 4.96 11.26 0.54
N THR A 181 3.75 11.04 0.08
CA THR A 181 3.42 10.78 -1.32
C THR A 181 3.96 11.87 -2.23
N ASN A 182 4.52 11.46 -3.36
CA ASN A 182 4.98 12.31 -4.45
C ASN A 182 6.08 13.29 -4.07
N GLN A 183 6.84 13.02 -3.02
CA GLN A 183 8.01 13.81 -2.69
C GLN A 183 9.28 13.16 -3.25
N ALA A 184 10.14 13.97 -3.88
CA ALA A 184 11.43 13.51 -4.40
C ALA A 184 12.49 13.27 -3.30
N GLY A 185 12.07 13.27 -2.07
CA GLY A 185 12.90 13.12 -0.90
C GLY A 185 12.03 12.99 0.35
N PHE A 186 12.52 13.51 1.45
CA PHE A 186 11.85 13.43 2.74
C PHE A 186 12.20 14.64 3.60
N TYR A 187 11.44 14.82 4.66
CA TYR A 187 11.73 15.83 5.67
C TYR A 187 12.38 15.18 6.88
N TYR A 188 13.29 15.89 7.55
CA TYR A 188 13.76 15.46 8.84
C TYR A 188 13.72 16.59 9.87
N SER A 189 13.59 16.22 11.13
CA SER A 189 13.55 17.13 12.26
C SER A 189 14.23 16.48 13.47
N LYS A 190 14.75 17.34 14.36
CA LYS A 190 15.23 16.93 15.68
C LYS A 190 14.19 17.17 16.77
N ASP A 191 13.21 18.01 16.50
CA ASP A 191 12.34 18.59 17.53
C ASP A 191 10.86 18.66 17.11
N LEU A 192 10.48 18.03 15.97
CA LEU A 192 9.12 18.07 15.38
C LEU A 192 8.62 19.48 15.02
N SER A 193 9.40 20.52 15.27
CA SER A 193 9.03 21.92 15.03
C SER A 193 9.77 22.51 13.86
N ASN A 194 11.06 22.19 13.73
CA ASN A 194 11.93 22.67 12.67
C ASN A 194 12.23 21.53 11.70
N TRP A 195 11.83 21.72 10.44
CA TRP A 195 11.94 20.69 9.42
C TRP A 195 12.83 21.11 8.28
N GLU A 196 13.70 20.21 7.85
CA GLU A 196 14.54 20.35 6.68
C GLU A 196 14.14 19.32 5.63
N PHE A 197 14.13 19.73 4.35
CA PHE A 197 13.89 18.80 3.24
C PHE A 197 15.21 18.27 2.70
N VAL A 198 15.30 16.94 2.56
CA VAL A 198 16.44 16.27 1.95
C VAL A 198 16.01 15.67 0.61
N PHE A 199 16.60 16.13 -0.47
CA PHE A 199 16.39 15.58 -1.79
C PHE A 199 17.11 14.22 -1.90
N ALA A 200 16.39 13.16 -2.19
CA ALA A 200 16.91 11.80 -2.35
C ALA A 200 16.74 11.22 -3.76
N GLY A 201 15.89 11.84 -4.57
CA GLY A 201 15.67 11.49 -5.97
C GLY A 201 15.12 10.08 -6.15
N PHE A 202 14.18 9.67 -5.33
CA PHE A 202 13.53 8.35 -5.43
C PHE A 202 12.80 8.14 -6.75
N GLN A 203 12.27 9.21 -7.33
CA GLN A 203 11.50 9.21 -8.58
C GLN A 203 12.43 9.50 -9.77
N ARG A 204 13.19 8.53 -10.19
CA ARG A 204 14.20 8.78 -11.23
C ARG A 204 13.91 8.18 -12.58
N TYR A 205 12.90 7.34 -12.67
CA TYR A 205 12.64 6.62 -13.91
C TYR A 205 11.40 7.21 -14.57
N PRO A 206 11.45 7.50 -15.89
CA PRO A 206 10.27 7.95 -16.64
C PRO A 206 9.11 6.96 -16.56
N GLU A 207 9.44 5.68 -16.34
CA GLU A 207 8.49 4.57 -16.19
C GLU A 207 8.00 4.39 -14.75
N ASP A 208 8.71 4.97 -13.77
CA ASP A 208 8.28 4.97 -12.38
C ASP A 208 7.26 6.09 -12.22
N ASP A 209 6.03 5.71 -12.01
CA ASP A 209 5.04 6.64 -11.52
C ASP A 209 5.51 7.26 -10.19
N ASP A 210 4.88 8.34 -9.84
CA ASP A 210 5.10 8.97 -8.55
C ASP A 210 5.03 7.94 -7.44
N LEU A 211 6.03 7.89 -6.57
CA LEU A 211 6.00 7.04 -5.40
C LEU A 211 4.89 7.51 -4.46
N CYS A 212 3.82 6.73 -4.42
CA CYS A 212 2.68 6.98 -3.56
C CYS A 212 2.78 6.14 -2.29
N ALA A 213 2.12 6.58 -1.23
CA ALA A 213 2.00 5.87 0.04
C ALA A 213 3.35 5.27 0.50
N PRO A 214 4.31 6.12 0.90
CA PRO A 214 5.63 5.67 1.28
C PRO A 214 5.59 4.79 2.53
N ALA A 215 6.48 3.80 2.58
CA ALA A 215 6.72 2.99 3.75
C ALA A 215 8.19 3.02 4.13
N ALA A 216 8.46 3.16 5.41
CA ALA A 216 9.81 3.13 5.93
C ALA A 216 9.87 2.37 7.26
N PHE A 217 10.99 1.76 7.53
CA PHE A 217 11.28 1.18 8.84
C PHE A 217 12.80 1.19 9.10
N VAL A 218 13.16 1.03 10.34
CA VAL A 218 14.55 1.01 10.78
C VAL A 218 14.91 -0.36 11.30
N SER A 219 16.05 -0.87 10.88
CA SER A 219 16.64 -2.11 11.39
C SER A 219 18.12 -1.89 11.69
N GLY A 220 18.47 -1.91 12.95
CA GLY A 220 19.82 -1.54 13.39
C GLY A 220 20.14 -0.10 13.01
N ASP A 221 21.24 0.09 12.30
CA ASP A 221 21.70 1.40 11.79
C ASP A 221 21.20 1.72 10.36
N THR A 222 20.28 0.94 9.85
CA THR A 222 19.81 1.04 8.46
C THR A 222 18.35 1.46 8.40
N LEU A 223 18.09 2.53 7.66
CA LEU A 223 16.75 2.94 7.28
C LEU A 223 16.39 2.34 5.92
N PHE A 224 15.29 1.62 5.85
CA PHE A 224 14.69 1.07 4.63
C PHE A 224 13.50 1.92 4.22
N TYR A 225 13.33 2.06 2.91
CA TYR A 225 12.29 2.89 2.30
C TYR A 225 11.73 2.25 1.03
N THR A 226 10.45 2.43 0.82
CA THR A 226 9.76 2.13 -0.43
C THR A 226 8.55 3.06 -0.63
N GLY A 227 7.91 2.95 -1.78
CA GLY A 227 6.64 3.57 -2.08
C GLY A 227 5.97 2.83 -3.23
N SER A 228 4.65 2.93 -3.31
CA SER A 228 3.85 2.28 -4.35
C SER A 228 4.20 2.82 -5.72
N THR A 229 4.44 1.93 -6.68
CA THR A 229 4.61 2.26 -8.09
C THR A 229 3.96 1.20 -8.96
N TYR A 230 3.58 1.53 -10.19
CA TYR A 230 3.12 0.55 -11.17
C TYR A 230 4.24 -0.36 -11.70
N ALA A 231 5.49 0.06 -11.53
CA ALA A 231 6.66 -0.71 -11.94
C ALA A 231 7.04 -1.86 -10.97
N GLY A 232 6.34 -1.96 -9.85
CA GLY A 232 6.63 -2.89 -8.75
C GLY A 232 7.19 -2.16 -7.54
N LEU A 233 7.45 -2.88 -6.47
CA LEU A 233 7.85 -2.33 -5.18
C LEU A 233 9.38 -2.44 -5.00
N PRO A 234 10.15 -1.40 -5.29
CA PRO A 234 11.58 -1.41 -5.03
C PRO A 234 11.86 -1.11 -3.55
N ILE A 235 12.93 -1.66 -3.00
CA ILE A 235 13.37 -1.34 -1.65
C ILE A 235 14.69 -0.59 -1.71
N TRP A 236 14.73 0.59 -1.13
CA TRP A 236 15.96 1.36 -0.92
C TRP A 236 16.44 1.26 0.52
N TYR A 237 17.70 1.51 0.75
CA TYR A 237 18.25 1.62 2.08
C TYR A 237 19.33 2.70 2.18
N SER A 238 19.51 3.21 3.38
CA SER A 238 20.61 4.11 3.73
C SER A 238 21.02 3.94 5.18
N THR A 239 22.33 4.01 5.46
CA THR A 239 22.91 4.12 6.81
C THR A 239 23.24 5.57 7.17
N ASN A 240 23.06 6.49 6.22
CA ASN A 240 23.18 7.94 6.38
C ASN A 240 22.12 8.66 5.54
N PRO A 241 20.83 8.56 5.93
CA PRO A 241 19.74 9.08 5.11
C PRO A 241 19.85 10.60 4.89
N LYS A 242 20.34 11.39 5.86
CA LYS A 242 20.49 12.85 5.70
C LYS A 242 21.42 13.26 4.55
N SER A 243 22.25 12.37 4.06
CA SER A 243 23.04 12.62 2.85
C SER A 243 22.22 12.65 1.56
N GLY A 244 20.94 12.26 1.60
CA GLY A 244 20.09 12.05 0.44
C GLY A 244 20.50 10.86 -0.44
N LYS A 245 21.47 10.05 0.02
CA LYS A 245 22.00 8.92 -0.75
C LYS A 245 21.39 7.62 -0.28
N PHE A 246 20.61 7.02 -1.15
CA PHE A 246 20.01 5.70 -0.97
C PHE A 246 20.53 4.75 -2.04
N LYS A 247 20.63 3.47 -1.69
CA LYS A 247 20.97 2.39 -2.60
C LYS A 247 19.80 1.44 -2.72
N ARG A 248 19.68 0.77 -3.85
CA ARG A 248 18.74 -0.33 -4.02
C ARG A 248 19.20 -1.53 -3.18
N TYR A 249 18.30 -2.03 -2.35
CA TYR A 249 18.44 -3.28 -1.64
C TYR A 249 17.80 -4.43 -2.40
N VAL A 250 16.59 -4.17 -2.92
CA VAL A 250 15.86 -5.05 -3.82
C VAL A 250 15.35 -4.21 -4.98
N GLU A 251 15.60 -4.65 -6.20
CA GLU A 251 15.16 -3.91 -7.40
C GLU A 251 13.65 -3.95 -7.56
N LYS A 252 13.04 -5.12 -7.33
CA LYS A 252 11.60 -5.33 -7.41
C LYS A 252 11.22 -6.45 -6.45
N THR A 253 10.31 -6.19 -5.53
CA THR A 253 9.77 -7.24 -4.67
C THR A 253 8.79 -8.13 -5.44
N ALA A 254 8.58 -9.33 -4.91
CA ALA A 254 7.65 -10.28 -5.50
C ALA A 254 6.17 -9.88 -5.35
N LEU A 255 5.86 -8.97 -4.43
CA LEU A 255 4.49 -8.57 -4.16
C LEU A 255 4.18 -7.24 -4.86
N PRO A 256 3.26 -7.23 -5.81
CA PRO A 256 2.66 -6.00 -6.28
C PRO A 256 1.74 -5.49 -5.17
N SER A 257 2.12 -4.40 -4.55
CA SER A 257 1.34 -3.88 -3.44
C SER A 257 1.16 -2.38 -3.57
N TRP A 258 -0.05 -1.93 -3.30
CA TRP A 258 -0.36 -0.54 -3.05
C TRP A 258 -0.43 -0.32 -1.54
N ASP A 259 -0.01 0.87 -1.11
CA ASP A 259 -0.03 1.30 0.27
C ASP A 259 0.66 0.29 1.21
N PRO A 260 1.94 -0.03 0.95
CA PRO A 260 2.67 -0.94 1.81
C PRO A 260 2.99 -0.27 3.14
N ALA A 261 2.92 -1.03 4.23
CA ALA A 261 3.49 -0.64 5.50
C ALA A 261 4.23 -1.82 6.12
N PHE A 262 5.33 -1.55 6.80
CA PHE A 262 6.15 -2.58 7.42
C PHE A 262 6.05 -2.54 8.94
N LEU A 263 6.00 -3.72 9.54
CA LEU A 263 6.22 -3.92 10.97
C LEU A 263 7.42 -4.83 11.15
N LEU A 264 8.52 -4.28 11.66
CA LEU A 264 9.60 -5.08 12.20
C LEU A 264 9.30 -5.36 13.68
N ASP A 265 8.87 -6.58 13.97
CA ASP A 265 8.45 -6.97 15.31
C ASP A 265 9.63 -7.19 16.25
N ASP A 266 9.40 -7.22 17.56
CA ASP A 266 10.43 -7.36 18.60
C ASP A 266 11.20 -8.68 18.51
N ASP A 267 10.57 -9.72 17.95
CA ASP A 267 11.21 -11.01 17.68
C ASP A 267 12.04 -11.03 16.39
N GLY A 268 12.11 -9.89 15.69
CA GLY A 268 12.89 -9.69 14.48
C GLY A 268 12.20 -10.16 13.21
N ARG A 269 10.95 -10.62 13.26
CA ARG A 269 10.16 -10.93 12.07
C ARG A 269 9.67 -9.65 11.40
N LEU A 270 9.65 -9.67 10.07
CA LEU A 270 9.19 -8.56 9.26
C LEU A 270 7.84 -8.89 8.65
N TYR A 271 6.88 -8.03 8.87
CA TYR A 271 5.55 -8.13 8.29
C TYR A 271 5.32 -6.96 7.34
N MET A 272 4.57 -7.21 6.28
CA MET A 272 4.05 -6.17 5.40
C MET A 272 2.53 -6.23 5.39
N TYR A 273 1.91 -5.07 5.54
CA TYR A 273 0.47 -4.86 5.39
C TYR A 273 0.27 -3.95 4.18
N TYR A 274 -0.78 -4.19 3.41
CA TYR A 274 -0.97 -3.48 2.15
C TYR A 274 -2.40 -3.60 1.62
N GLY A 275 -2.73 -2.76 0.67
CA GLY A 275 -3.97 -2.78 -0.08
C GLY A 275 -4.57 -1.39 -0.22
N SER A 276 -5.24 -1.17 -1.34
CA SER A 276 -5.94 0.05 -1.70
C SER A 276 -7.04 -0.35 -2.65
N SER A 277 -8.31 -0.41 -2.19
CA SER A 277 -9.41 -0.96 -2.97
C SER A 277 -10.77 -0.65 -2.38
N ASN A 278 -11.79 -0.68 -3.24
CA ASN A 278 -13.20 -0.70 -2.86
C ASN A 278 -13.84 -2.10 -2.95
N GLU A 279 -13.10 -3.11 -3.41
CA GLU A 279 -13.61 -4.47 -3.62
C GLU A 279 -12.88 -5.53 -2.78
N PHE A 280 -11.63 -5.26 -2.39
CA PHE A 280 -10.76 -6.25 -1.78
C PHE A 280 -10.29 -5.83 -0.40
N ALA A 281 -10.20 -6.82 0.47
CA ALA A 281 -9.70 -6.64 1.83
C ALA A 281 -8.25 -6.16 1.85
N LEU A 282 -7.90 -5.39 2.88
CA LEU A 282 -6.52 -5.12 3.24
C LEU A 282 -5.85 -6.41 3.70
N LYS A 283 -4.59 -6.58 3.36
CA LYS A 283 -3.85 -7.84 3.49
C LYS A 283 -2.62 -7.71 4.36
N GLY A 284 -2.14 -8.84 4.82
CA GLY A 284 -0.88 -8.95 5.54
C GLY A 284 -0.10 -10.21 5.14
N VAL A 285 1.21 -10.15 5.29
CA VAL A 285 2.13 -11.24 4.98
C VAL A 285 3.42 -11.10 5.77
N GLU A 286 4.03 -12.21 6.16
CA GLU A 286 5.39 -12.24 6.73
C GLU A 286 6.43 -12.32 5.60
N LEU A 287 7.50 -11.54 5.71
CA LEU A 287 8.55 -11.42 4.71
C LEU A 287 9.90 -11.92 5.23
N ASP A 288 10.69 -12.49 4.33
CA ASP A 288 12.11 -12.69 4.58
C ASP A 288 12.85 -11.33 4.55
N ARG A 289 13.56 -11.01 5.62
CA ARG A 289 14.28 -9.75 5.73
C ARG A 289 15.47 -9.60 4.76
N ARG A 290 15.93 -10.69 4.17
CA ARG A 290 17.11 -10.69 3.27
C ARG A 290 16.78 -10.15 1.88
N ASP A 291 15.58 -10.40 1.41
CA ASP A 291 15.16 -10.07 0.04
C ASP A 291 13.69 -9.69 -0.09
N PHE A 292 12.98 -9.54 1.05
CA PHE A 292 11.58 -9.10 1.12
C PHE A 292 10.60 -10.02 0.38
N HIS A 293 10.95 -11.28 0.16
CA HIS A 293 9.97 -12.21 -0.40
C HIS A 293 9.03 -12.74 0.69
N PRO A 294 7.79 -13.11 0.32
CA PRO A 294 6.84 -13.70 1.25
C PRO A 294 7.33 -15.07 1.75
N ILE A 295 7.20 -15.30 3.05
CA ILE A 295 7.50 -16.58 3.70
C ILE A 295 6.31 -17.19 4.44
N SER A 296 5.16 -16.50 4.40
CA SER A 296 3.88 -16.99 4.90
C SER A 296 2.80 -16.92 3.81
N LYS A 297 1.64 -17.48 4.09
CA LYS A 297 0.45 -17.21 3.27
C LYS A 297 0.04 -15.76 3.41
N ILE A 298 -0.40 -15.15 2.31
CA ILE A 298 -1.07 -13.87 2.33
C ILE A 298 -2.41 -14.04 3.03
N GLN A 299 -2.71 -13.17 3.99
CA GLN A 299 -3.96 -13.19 4.75
C GLN A 299 -4.76 -11.93 4.47
N GLU A 300 -6.05 -12.08 4.31
CA GLU A 300 -6.98 -10.96 4.39
C GLU A 300 -7.14 -10.57 5.86
N ILE A 301 -6.92 -9.28 6.15
CA ILE A 301 -6.95 -8.76 7.50
C ILE A 301 -8.33 -8.16 7.81
N MET A 302 -8.79 -7.24 6.96
CA MET A 302 -10.09 -6.60 7.15
C MET A 302 -10.64 -6.07 5.82
N MET A 303 -11.95 -5.96 5.79
CA MET A 303 -12.72 -5.25 4.77
C MET A 303 -13.70 -4.31 5.45
N LEU A 304 -14.06 -3.22 4.79
CA LEU A 304 -15.04 -2.26 5.29
C LEU A 304 -16.40 -2.92 5.52
N ARG A 305 -17.11 -2.42 6.52
CA ARG A 305 -18.48 -2.82 6.89
C ARG A 305 -19.36 -1.59 7.06
N PRO A 306 -19.62 -0.85 5.97
CA PRO A 306 -20.32 0.43 6.05
C PRO A 306 -21.75 0.31 6.61
N GLU A 307 -22.37 -0.89 6.57
CA GLU A 307 -23.66 -1.16 7.19
C GLU A 307 -23.57 -1.13 8.73
N GLU A 308 -22.45 -1.60 9.29
CA GLU A 308 -22.20 -1.67 10.73
C GLU A 308 -21.50 -0.39 11.22
N HIS A 309 -20.60 0.16 10.39
CA HIS A 309 -19.73 1.28 10.73
C HIS A 309 -20.09 2.49 9.87
N GLY A 310 -21.05 3.28 10.29
CA GLY A 310 -21.59 4.38 9.49
C GLY A 310 -20.56 5.39 8.96
N TRP A 311 -19.43 5.57 9.63
CA TRP A 311 -18.36 6.46 9.20
C TRP A 311 -17.57 5.93 7.98
N GLU A 312 -17.65 4.63 7.71
CA GLU A 312 -17.06 3.99 6.55
C GLU A 312 -17.90 4.17 5.27
N ARG A 313 -19.11 4.73 5.36
CA ARG A 313 -19.98 4.94 4.21
C ARG A 313 -19.41 5.96 3.24
N PHE A 314 -19.59 5.66 1.98
CA PHE A 314 -19.22 6.56 0.88
C PHE A 314 -19.93 7.92 0.98
N GLY A 315 -19.36 8.95 0.32
CA GLY A 315 -19.94 10.29 0.19
C GLY A 315 -19.40 11.32 1.18
N MET A 316 -19.62 12.59 0.84
CA MET A 316 -19.09 13.75 1.57
C MET A 316 -19.53 13.84 3.04
N ASN A 317 -20.60 13.16 3.43
CA ASN A 317 -21.12 13.15 4.79
C ASN A 317 -21.39 11.72 5.29
N ASN A 318 -20.75 10.71 4.70
CA ASN A 318 -21.03 9.29 4.94
C ASN A 318 -22.51 8.93 4.67
N ASP A 319 -23.12 9.59 3.70
CA ASP A 319 -24.57 9.56 3.43
C ASP A 319 -24.94 8.85 2.14
N ASP A 320 -23.97 8.47 1.32
CA ASP A 320 -24.24 7.72 0.11
C ASP A 320 -24.32 6.21 0.41
N SER A 321 -25.52 5.70 0.21
CA SER A 321 -25.82 4.28 0.37
C SER A 321 -25.97 3.55 -0.98
N THR A 322 -25.72 4.23 -2.12
CA THR A 322 -26.41 3.80 -3.31
C THR A 322 -25.62 2.99 -4.32
N THR A 323 -24.34 3.22 -4.57
CA THR A 323 -23.81 2.62 -5.80
C THR A 323 -22.33 2.30 -5.84
N LEU A 324 -21.51 2.90 -5.00
CA LEU A 324 -20.08 2.63 -4.98
C LEU A 324 -19.68 2.13 -3.60
N ALA A 325 -19.02 1.00 -3.57
CA ALA A 325 -18.42 0.52 -2.34
C ALA A 325 -17.40 1.56 -1.85
N PRO A 326 -17.39 1.88 -0.56
CA PRO A 326 -16.40 2.78 0.00
C PRO A 326 -14.99 2.21 -0.18
N PHE A 327 -14.03 3.10 -0.33
CA PHE A 327 -12.64 2.75 -0.56
C PHE A 327 -11.89 2.60 0.78
N THR A 328 -11.05 1.58 0.87
CA THR A 328 -10.14 1.39 2.01
C THR A 328 -8.70 1.31 1.54
N GLU A 329 -7.81 1.91 2.32
CA GLU A 329 -6.38 1.98 2.04
C GLU A 329 -5.59 2.25 3.31
N GLY A 330 -4.30 2.55 3.19
CA GLY A 330 -3.49 3.01 4.32
C GLY A 330 -3.32 1.97 5.43
N ALA A 331 -3.20 0.69 5.06
CA ALA A 331 -2.95 -0.37 6.03
C ALA A 331 -1.66 -0.11 6.82
N PHE A 332 -1.76 0.07 8.13
CA PHE A 332 -0.61 0.35 8.99
C PHE A 332 -0.73 -0.40 10.31
N VAL A 333 0.38 -0.98 10.79
CA VAL A 333 0.37 -1.68 12.08
C VAL A 333 1.43 -1.14 13.02
N THR A 334 0.98 -0.76 14.21
CA THR A 334 1.85 -0.39 15.33
C THR A 334 1.70 -1.40 16.45
N LYS A 335 2.82 -1.77 17.08
CA LYS A 335 2.81 -2.58 18.30
C LYS A 335 3.01 -1.69 19.51
N HIS A 336 2.09 -1.77 20.47
CA HIS A 336 2.21 -1.05 21.73
C HIS A 336 1.66 -1.91 22.89
N ASN A 337 2.41 -1.99 23.99
CA ASN A 337 2.05 -2.79 25.16
C ASN A 337 1.64 -4.24 24.86
N GLY A 338 2.35 -4.88 23.93
CA GLY A 338 2.09 -6.27 23.53
C GLY A 338 0.85 -6.48 22.66
N LYS A 339 0.18 -5.42 22.24
CA LYS A 339 -0.95 -5.43 21.31
C LYS A 339 -0.52 -4.87 19.95
N TYR A 340 -1.21 -5.32 18.90
CA TYR A 340 -1.03 -4.84 17.54
C TYR A 340 -2.26 -4.04 17.13
N TYR A 341 -2.04 -2.81 16.71
CA TYR A 341 -3.05 -1.85 16.29
C TYR A 341 -3.00 -1.71 14.78
N PHE A 342 -3.98 -2.28 14.10
CA PHE A 342 -4.11 -2.20 12.65
C PHE A 342 -4.96 -0.99 12.29
N GLN A 343 -4.33 0.01 11.72
CA GLN A 343 -4.94 1.26 11.25
C GLN A 343 -5.30 1.15 9.77
N TYR A 344 -6.36 1.82 9.34
CA TYR A 344 -6.83 1.86 7.95
C TYR A 344 -7.61 3.13 7.67
N GLY A 345 -7.55 3.61 6.42
CA GLY A 345 -8.30 4.77 5.94
C GLY A 345 -9.60 4.39 5.24
N ALA A 346 -10.65 5.19 5.43
CA ALA A 346 -11.95 5.11 4.76
C ALA A 346 -12.70 6.47 4.82
N PRO A 347 -13.71 6.71 3.99
CA PRO A 347 -14.24 5.92 2.87
C PRO A 347 -13.59 6.23 1.51
N GLY A 348 -12.63 7.14 1.45
CA GLY A 348 -11.95 7.58 0.25
C GLY A 348 -11.37 8.98 0.42
N THR A 349 -10.18 9.19 -0.15
CA THR A 349 -9.37 10.40 0.03
C THR A 349 -10.02 11.67 -0.51
N GLU A 350 -10.98 11.56 -1.44
CA GLU A 350 -11.73 12.68 -2.01
C GLU A 350 -12.76 13.29 -1.06
N PHE A 351 -13.07 12.62 0.04
CA PHE A 351 -14.13 13.04 0.96
C PHE A 351 -13.57 13.79 2.18
N LYS A 352 -14.24 14.87 2.57
CA LYS A 352 -13.90 15.60 3.81
C LYS A 352 -14.02 14.75 5.07
N VAL A 353 -14.79 13.67 5.01
CA VAL A 353 -15.01 12.69 6.09
C VAL A 353 -13.98 11.58 6.10
N TYR A 354 -13.00 11.61 5.20
CA TYR A 354 -11.90 10.66 5.17
C TYR A 354 -11.21 10.59 6.54
N ALA A 355 -11.09 9.39 7.08
CA ALA A 355 -10.71 9.17 8.46
C ALA A 355 -9.96 7.85 8.63
N ASP A 356 -9.33 7.66 9.78
CA ASP A 356 -8.71 6.38 10.14
C ASP A 356 -9.51 5.66 11.22
N GLY A 357 -9.67 4.36 11.01
CA GLY A 357 -10.13 3.42 12.01
C GLY A 357 -9.03 2.49 12.50
N VAL A 358 -9.29 1.76 13.57
CA VAL A 358 -8.35 0.83 14.19
C VAL A 358 -9.01 -0.48 14.54
N TYR A 359 -8.33 -1.57 14.25
CA TYR A 359 -8.57 -2.90 14.80
C TYR A 359 -7.42 -3.29 15.72
N VAL A 360 -7.65 -4.13 16.72
CA VAL A 360 -6.62 -4.56 17.69
C VAL A 360 -6.54 -6.08 17.76
N SER A 361 -5.32 -6.58 17.90
CA SER A 361 -5.02 -8.01 18.05
C SER A 361 -3.91 -8.27 19.07
N ASP A 362 -3.83 -9.50 19.56
CA ASP A 362 -2.70 -10.01 20.33
C ASP A 362 -1.56 -10.57 19.44
N LYS A 363 -1.78 -10.63 18.12
CA LYS A 363 -0.85 -11.21 17.16
C LYS A 363 -0.69 -10.29 15.95
N PRO A 364 0.49 -10.25 15.33
CA PRO A 364 0.76 -9.37 14.19
C PRO A 364 -0.16 -9.63 12.99
N MET A 365 -0.57 -10.87 12.79
CA MET A 365 -1.44 -11.27 11.68
C MET A 365 -2.91 -11.51 12.10
N GLY A 366 -3.30 -11.09 13.30
CA GLY A 366 -4.66 -11.21 13.78
C GLY A 366 -4.98 -12.55 14.47
N PRO A 367 -6.27 -12.87 14.70
CA PRO A 367 -7.43 -12.08 14.25
C PRO A 367 -7.52 -10.71 14.92
N PHE A 368 -7.96 -9.72 14.16
CA PHE A 368 -8.11 -8.36 14.62
C PHE A 368 -9.56 -8.04 14.99
N THR A 369 -9.76 -7.24 16.04
CA THR A 369 -11.07 -6.84 16.57
C THR A 369 -11.26 -5.34 16.42
N TYR A 370 -12.38 -4.96 15.80
CA TYR A 370 -12.78 -3.55 15.62
C TYR A 370 -12.88 -2.80 16.94
N GLN A 371 -12.41 -1.56 16.96
CA GLN A 371 -12.45 -0.72 18.15
C GLN A 371 -13.67 0.20 18.15
N LYS A 372 -14.41 0.17 19.25
CA LYS A 372 -15.69 0.87 19.40
C LYS A 372 -15.60 2.40 19.31
N HIS A 373 -14.41 2.97 19.47
CA HIS A 373 -14.18 4.41 19.42
C HIS A 373 -13.71 4.91 18.05
N ASN A 374 -13.80 4.04 17.03
CA ASN A 374 -13.56 4.46 15.66
C ASN A 374 -14.59 5.49 15.16
N PRO A 375 -14.22 6.39 14.24
CA PRO A 375 -12.87 6.60 13.75
C PRO A 375 -11.97 7.27 14.79
N MET A 376 -10.69 6.91 14.81
CA MET A 376 -9.72 7.50 15.74
C MET A 376 -9.17 8.84 15.25
N SER A 377 -9.09 9.02 13.95
CA SER A 377 -8.68 10.25 13.29
C SER A 377 -9.83 10.71 12.41
N TYR A 378 -10.47 11.82 12.77
CA TYR A 378 -11.65 12.32 12.08
C TYR A 378 -11.71 13.84 12.07
N LYS A 379 -11.66 14.43 10.89
CA LYS A 379 -11.65 15.89 10.72
C LYS A 379 -12.50 16.33 9.52
N PRO A 380 -13.86 16.33 9.64
CA PRO A 380 -14.75 16.58 8.50
C PRO A 380 -14.93 18.07 8.20
N GLY A 381 -14.27 18.97 8.90
CA GLY A 381 -14.43 20.39 8.72
C GLY A 381 -13.32 21.22 9.34
N GLY A 382 -13.34 22.54 9.08
CA GLY A 382 -12.33 23.48 9.54
C GLY A 382 -11.27 23.75 8.47
N PHE A 383 -10.09 24.22 8.91
CA PHE A 383 -9.00 24.64 8.02
C PHE A 383 -8.39 23.46 7.23
N VAL A 384 -8.28 22.28 7.86
CA VAL A 384 -7.82 21.04 7.24
C VAL A 384 -8.92 20.00 7.37
N GLN A 385 -9.17 19.23 6.33
CA GLN A 385 -10.22 18.21 6.27
C GLN A 385 -9.63 16.90 5.77
N GLY A 386 -10.31 15.77 6.08
CA GLY A 386 -9.93 14.46 5.60
C GLY A 386 -8.63 13.96 6.24
N ALA A 387 -8.72 13.36 7.43
CA ALA A 387 -7.58 12.96 8.22
C ALA A 387 -7.29 11.45 8.14
N GLY A 388 -7.59 10.82 7.00
CA GLY A 388 -7.33 9.40 6.73
C GLY A 388 -5.93 9.14 6.17
N HIS A 389 -5.57 7.87 6.07
CA HIS A 389 -4.27 7.35 5.64
C HIS A 389 -3.12 7.90 6.48
N GLY A 390 -3.31 7.94 7.77
CA GLY A 390 -2.26 8.35 8.71
C GLY A 390 -1.31 7.21 9.05
N GLY A 391 -0.15 7.57 9.61
CA GLY A 391 0.80 6.64 10.21
C GLY A 391 1.02 6.94 11.68
N THR A 392 1.26 5.91 12.47
CA THR A 392 1.58 6.04 13.89
C THR A 392 3.04 5.71 14.12
N PHE A 393 3.74 6.52 14.87
CA PHE A 393 5.10 6.23 15.31
C PHE A 393 5.21 6.32 16.83
N GLU A 394 6.23 5.67 17.38
CA GLU A 394 6.55 5.71 18.79
C GLU A 394 7.72 6.67 18.99
N ASP A 395 7.54 7.63 19.91
CA ASP A 395 8.54 8.62 20.32
C ASP A 395 9.27 8.17 21.60
#